data_50605d5375f6038168c125443668d02a
#
_entry.id   50605d5375f6038168c125443668d02a
#
_cell.length_a   1.000
_cell.length_b   1.000
_cell.length_c   1.000
_cell.angle_alpha   90.00
_cell.angle_beta   90.00
_cell.angle_gamma   90.00
#
_symmetry.space_group_name_H-M   'P 1'
#
loop_
_entity.id
_entity.type
_entity.pdbx_description
1 polymer ?
#
loop_
_entity_poly.entity_id
_entity_poly.type
_entity_poly.pdbx_seq_one_letter_code
_entity_poly.pdbx_strand_id
1 'polypeptide(L)'
;MLTDRSLRRKATWNKYGELYQAAKAVQRPRDISERISAGGVAAAIESTSGKIYTGVCVDTSSSLGICAERNAMFNMITNGENEIRRVLAIMPNGKTGAPCGACREFMAQLMIGKYESVEIMLDYEHEKVVTLRELTPKWWL
;
A
#
# COMPACT_ATOMS: atom_id res chain seq x y z
N MET A 1 29.52 10.55 -12.98
CA MET A 1 28.30 10.31 -13.77
C MET A 1 27.58 9.08 -13.26
N LEU A 2 26.29 9.16 -12.98
CA LEU A 2 25.50 8.02 -12.51
C LEU A 2 25.19 7.06 -13.67
N THR A 3 25.25 5.75 -13.40
CA THR A 3 24.81 4.75 -14.38
C THR A 3 23.29 4.78 -14.55
N ASP A 4 22.78 4.25 -15.65
CA ASP A 4 21.34 4.12 -15.89
C ASP A 4 20.66 3.33 -14.75
N ARG A 5 21.30 2.27 -14.26
CA ARG A 5 20.83 1.49 -13.10
C ARG A 5 20.74 2.33 -11.82
N SER A 6 21.73 3.19 -11.56
CA SER A 6 21.73 4.09 -10.40
C SER A 6 20.62 5.13 -10.51
N LEU A 7 20.40 5.69 -11.69
CA LEU A 7 19.33 6.65 -11.94
C LEU A 7 17.95 6.01 -11.73
N ARG A 8 17.73 4.79 -12.20
CA ARG A 8 16.47 4.06 -12.00
C ARG A 8 16.22 3.76 -10.53
N ARG A 9 17.24 3.32 -9.80
CA ARG A 9 17.15 3.08 -8.36
C ARG A 9 16.77 4.35 -7.62
N LYS A 10 17.41 5.47 -7.94
CA LYS A 10 17.11 6.77 -7.34
C LYS A 10 15.66 7.21 -7.63
N ALA A 11 15.20 7.07 -8.88
CA ALA A 11 13.84 7.41 -9.26
C ALA A 11 12.80 6.56 -8.50
N THR A 12 13.02 5.26 -8.40
CA THR A 12 12.16 4.35 -7.61
C THR A 12 12.13 4.75 -6.15
N TRP A 13 13.30 5.05 -5.57
CA TRP A 13 13.39 5.45 -4.17
C TRP A 13 12.68 6.77 -3.91
N ASN A 14 12.83 7.76 -4.80
CA ASN A 14 12.11 9.03 -4.69
C ASN A 14 10.59 8.81 -4.70
N LYS A 15 10.10 7.86 -5.49
CA LYS A 15 8.67 7.52 -5.53
C LYS A 15 8.21 6.94 -4.20
N TYR A 16 8.97 6.08 -3.55
CA TYR A 16 8.64 5.59 -2.22
C TYR A 16 8.64 6.71 -1.17
N GLY A 17 9.51 7.71 -1.30
CA GLY A 17 9.46 8.92 -0.47
C GLY A 17 8.14 9.68 -0.63
N GLU A 18 7.66 9.82 -1.86
CA GLU A 18 6.35 10.42 -2.13
C GLU A 18 5.20 9.60 -1.52
N LEU A 19 5.24 8.28 -1.66
CA LEU A 19 4.24 7.38 -1.06
C LEU A 19 4.26 7.50 0.46
N TYR A 20 5.43 7.51 1.07
CA TYR A 20 5.57 7.67 2.52
C TYR A 20 4.94 8.98 3.01
N GLN A 21 5.24 10.10 2.36
CA GLN A 21 4.69 11.40 2.74
C GLN A 21 3.17 11.45 2.53
N ALA A 22 2.66 10.86 1.45
CA ALA A 22 1.23 10.81 1.19
C ALA A 22 0.49 9.98 2.26
N ALA A 23 1.01 8.82 2.63
CA ALA A 23 0.43 7.99 3.69
C ALA A 23 0.50 8.70 5.05
N LYS A 24 1.64 9.28 5.38
CA LYS A 24 1.84 10.00 6.65
C LYS A 24 0.87 11.18 6.79
N ALA A 25 0.58 11.88 5.70
CA ALA A 25 -0.31 13.03 5.71
C ALA A 25 -1.75 12.68 6.14
N VAL A 26 -2.19 11.44 5.90
CA VAL A 26 -3.54 10.97 6.27
C VAL A 26 -3.55 10.09 7.52
N GLN A 27 -2.39 9.73 8.06
CA GLN A 27 -2.28 8.93 9.28
C GLN A 27 -2.66 9.79 10.49
N ARG A 28 -3.87 9.63 10.96
CA ARG A 28 -4.38 10.32 12.16
C ARG A 28 -5.27 9.36 12.96
N PRO A 29 -4.69 8.64 13.94
CA PRO A 29 -5.48 7.77 14.81
C PRO A 29 -6.54 8.59 15.57
N ARG A 30 -7.79 8.15 15.49
CA ARG A 30 -8.90 8.86 16.13
C ARG A 30 -10.12 7.96 16.30
N ASP A 31 -10.91 8.28 17.30
CA ASP A 31 -12.25 7.72 17.45
C ASP A 31 -13.22 8.59 16.63
N ILE A 32 -14.07 7.94 15.84
CA ILE A 32 -15.09 8.59 15.03
C ILE A 32 -16.44 8.51 15.75
N SER A 33 -16.73 7.38 16.38
CA SER A 33 -17.93 7.14 17.15
C SER A 33 -17.62 6.13 18.27
N GLU A 34 -18.63 5.78 19.05
CA GLU A 34 -18.54 4.74 20.08
C GLU A 34 -18.04 3.38 19.54
N ARG A 35 -18.25 3.12 18.25
CA ARG A 35 -18.00 1.83 17.61
C ARG A 35 -16.95 1.88 16.52
N ILE A 36 -16.52 3.05 16.11
CA ILE A 36 -15.62 3.21 14.95
C ILE A 36 -14.43 4.06 15.32
N SER A 37 -13.25 3.53 15.06
CA SER A 37 -11.99 4.26 15.07
C SER A 37 -11.31 4.15 13.70
N ALA A 38 -10.40 5.06 13.40
CA ALA A 38 -9.72 5.08 12.11
C ALA A 38 -8.33 5.70 12.20
N GLY A 39 -7.51 5.48 11.19
CA GLY A 39 -6.29 6.25 10.96
C GLY A 39 -5.05 5.76 11.68
N GLY A 40 -5.09 4.64 12.39
CA GLY A 40 -3.91 4.05 13.02
C GLY A 40 -2.89 3.56 12.00
N VAL A 41 -3.37 2.95 10.92
CA VAL A 41 -2.56 2.57 9.76
C VAL A 41 -2.98 3.43 8.59
N ALA A 42 -2.02 3.88 7.79
CA ALA A 42 -2.28 4.62 6.56
C ALA A 42 -1.50 3.99 5.41
N ALA A 43 -2.10 3.91 4.25
CA ALA A 43 -1.47 3.36 3.06
C ALA A 43 -1.49 4.35 1.91
N ALA A 44 -0.49 4.23 1.05
CA ALA A 44 -0.43 4.91 -0.23
C ALA A 44 -0.12 3.90 -1.33
N ILE A 45 -0.84 4.02 -2.41
CA ILE A 45 -0.72 3.16 -3.59
C ILE A 45 -0.41 4.02 -4.79
N GLU A 46 0.63 3.66 -5.53
CA GLU A 46 0.91 4.22 -6.83
C GLU A 46 0.30 3.31 -7.90
N SER A 47 -0.56 3.89 -8.73
CA SER A 47 -1.08 3.21 -9.90
C SER A 47 -0.04 3.20 -11.03
N THR A 48 -0.29 2.40 -12.06
CA THR A 48 0.61 2.35 -13.24
C THR A 48 0.65 3.67 -14.02
N SER A 49 -0.32 4.56 -13.81
CA SER A 49 -0.30 5.92 -14.38
C SER A 49 0.62 6.88 -13.62
N GLY A 50 1.12 6.48 -12.45
CA GLY A 50 1.94 7.31 -11.58
C GLY A 50 1.17 8.11 -10.55
N LYS A 51 -0.16 8.05 -10.52
CA LYS A 51 -0.98 8.70 -9.51
C LYS A 51 -0.93 7.96 -8.18
N ILE A 52 -1.04 8.69 -7.08
CA ILE A 52 -1.03 8.17 -5.72
C ILE A 52 -2.42 8.25 -5.13
N TYR A 53 -2.88 7.15 -4.55
CA TYR A 53 -4.14 7.03 -3.83
C TYR A 53 -3.86 6.61 -2.40
N THR A 54 -4.54 7.23 -1.44
CA THR A 54 -4.36 6.95 -0.03
C THR A 54 -5.61 6.36 0.59
N GLY A 55 -5.43 5.67 1.69
CA GLY A 55 -6.48 5.14 2.52
C GLY A 55 -5.98 4.92 3.94
N VAL A 56 -6.88 4.93 4.90
CA VAL A 56 -6.58 4.62 6.30
C VAL A 56 -7.38 3.40 6.73
N CYS A 57 -6.92 2.71 7.76
CA CYS A 57 -7.68 1.63 8.36
C CYS A 57 -8.91 2.20 9.06
N VAL A 58 -9.99 1.44 9.02
CA VAL A 58 -11.23 1.73 9.76
C VAL A 58 -11.56 0.48 10.56
N ASP A 59 -11.63 0.64 11.88
CA ASP A 59 -11.92 -0.44 12.82
C ASP A 59 -13.33 -0.26 13.37
N THR A 60 -14.07 -1.35 13.42
CA THR A 60 -15.48 -1.34 13.81
C THR A 60 -15.78 -2.50 14.76
N SER A 61 -16.97 -2.47 15.35
CA SER A 61 -17.56 -3.69 15.91
C SER A 61 -17.95 -4.61 14.76
N SER A 62 -17.83 -5.92 14.96
CA SER A 62 -18.08 -6.94 13.94
C SER A 62 -17.08 -6.82 12.77
N SER A 63 -17.35 -7.36 11.62
CA SER A 63 -16.41 -7.48 10.52
C SER A 63 -16.62 -6.39 9.44
N LEU A 64 -17.05 -5.20 9.82
CA LEU A 64 -17.36 -4.12 8.88
C LEU A 64 -16.14 -3.29 8.48
N GLY A 65 -15.06 -3.36 9.25
CA GLY A 65 -13.86 -2.55 9.03
C GLY A 65 -13.07 -2.93 7.78
N ILE A 66 -12.05 -2.13 7.49
CA ILE A 66 -11.20 -2.30 6.31
C ILE A 66 -9.75 -1.97 6.63
N CYS A 67 -8.81 -2.68 6.03
CA CYS A 67 -7.39 -2.33 6.08
C CYS A 67 -7.10 -1.08 5.25
N ALA A 68 -6.08 -0.33 5.65
CA ALA A 68 -5.66 0.88 4.96
C ALA A 68 -5.35 0.64 3.47
N GLU A 69 -4.69 -0.46 3.16
CA GLU A 69 -4.31 -0.81 1.80
C GLU A 69 -5.53 -1.04 0.91
N ARG A 70 -6.53 -1.80 1.39
CA ARG A 70 -7.76 -2.01 0.62
C ARG A 70 -8.57 -0.73 0.48
N ASN A 71 -8.58 0.12 1.49
CA ASN A 71 -9.24 1.42 1.39
C ASN A 71 -8.58 2.30 0.32
N ALA A 72 -7.25 2.31 0.26
CA ALA A 72 -6.51 3.00 -0.81
C ALA A 72 -6.81 2.40 -2.19
N MET A 73 -6.91 1.08 -2.30
CA MET A 73 -7.29 0.39 -3.55
C MET A 73 -8.71 0.76 -3.97
N PHE A 74 -9.65 0.85 -3.03
CA PHE A 74 -11.03 1.27 -3.32
C PHE A 74 -11.07 2.70 -3.83
N ASN A 75 -10.26 3.59 -3.25
CA ASN A 75 -10.12 4.96 -3.73
C ASN A 75 -9.58 4.99 -5.17
N MET A 76 -8.55 4.21 -5.45
CA MET A 76 -7.99 4.07 -6.80
C MET A 76 -9.06 3.58 -7.80
N ILE A 77 -9.79 2.53 -7.45
CA ILE A 77 -10.86 1.96 -8.30
C ILE A 77 -11.98 3.00 -8.51
N THR A 78 -12.38 3.71 -7.47
CA THR A 78 -13.37 4.77 -7.57
C THR A 78 -12.97 5.85 -8.58
N ASN A 79 -11.67 6.11 -8.70
CA ASN A 79 -11.13 7.07 -9.65
C ASN A 79 -10.79 6.46 -11.03
N GLY A 80 -11.25 5.23 -11.30
CA GLY A 80 -11.17 4.62 -12.61
C GLY A 80 -9.87 3.87 -12.93
N GLU A 81 -8.99 3.66 -11.94
CA GLU A 81 -7.74 2.94 -12.14
C GLU A 81 -7.76 1.57 -11.46
N ASN A 82 -7.12 0.58 -12.05
CA ASN A 82 -7.22 -0.82 -11.64
C ASN A 82 -5.86 -1.52 -11.50
N GLU A 83 -4.75 -0.85 -11.81
CA GLU A 83 -3.43 -1.47 -11.81
C GLU A 83 -2.49 -0.78 -10.86
N ILE A 84 -1.95 -1.56 -9.93
CA ILE A 84 -1.04 -1.13 -8.88
C ILE A 84 0.40 -1.33 -9.34
N ARG A 85 1.24 -0.33 -9.12
CA ARG A 85 2.68 -0.45 -9.28
C ARG A 85 3.38 -0.66 -7.96
N ARG A 86 3.10 0.18 -6.96
CA ARG A 86 3.76 0.15 -5.64
C ARG A 86 2.79 0.36 -4.51
N VAL A 87 3.08 -0.27 -3.38
CA VAL A 87 2.29 -0.16 -2.15
C VAL A 87 3.22 0.15 -0.98
N LEU A 88 2.79 1.09 -0.14
CA LEU A 88 3.44 1.40 1.13
C LEU A 88 2.38 1.60 2.20
N ALA A 89 2.55 0.99 3.37
CA ALA A 89 1.69 1.22 4.52
C ALA A 89 2.52 1.58 5.75
N ILE A 90 2.06 2.57 6.50
CA ILE A 90 2.67 3.00 7.77
C ILE A 90 1.84 2.45 8.92
N MET A 91 2.49 1.69 9.78
CA MET A 91 1.90 1.09 10.98
C MET A 91 1.79 2.13 12.12
N PRO A 92 1.07 1.83 13.21
CA PRO A 92 0.91 2.78 14.32
C PRO A 92 2.22 3.22 14.96
N ASN A 93 3.26 2.40 14.90
CA ASN A 93 4.59 2.73 15.42
C ASN A 93 5.43 3.62 14.49
N GLY A 94 4.87 4.06 13.36
CA GLY A 94 5.55 4.88 12.36
C GLY A 94 6.42 4.11 11.38
N LYS A 95 6.56 2.79 11.54
CA LYS A 95 7.32 1.94 10.61
C LYS A 95 6.41 1.42 9.50
N THR A 96 7.00 1.12 8.35
CA THR A 96 6.26 0.46 7.28
C THR A 96 6.13 -1.04 7.56
N GLY A 97 5.16 -1.69 6.92
CA GLY A 97 4.91 -3.11 7.13
C GLY A 97 4.27 -3.78 5.92
N ALA A 98 4.27 -5.11 5.96
CA ALA A 98 3.66 -5.92 4.92
C ALA A 98 2.12 -5.85 4.98
N PRO A 99 1.44 -5.94 3.83
CA PRO A 99 -0.02 -6.05 3.81
C PRO A 99 -0.48 -7.38 4.43
N CYS A 100 -1.66 -7.36 5.06
CA CYS A 100 -2.27 -8.57 5.60
C CYS A 100 -2.70 -9.52 4.47
N GLY A 101 -3.08 -10.75 4.83
CA GLY A 101 -3.51 -11.76 3.86
C GLY A 101 -4.69 -11.32 3.00
N ALA A 102 -5.66 -10.63 3.59
CA ALA A 102 -6.83 -10.12 2.86
C ALA A 102 -6.44 -9.08 1.80
N CYS A 103 -5.49 -8.21 2.11
CA CYS A 103 -4.99 -7.23 1.14
C CYS A 103 -4.17 -7.88 0.03
N ARG A 104 -3.37 -8.91 0.36
CA ARG A 104 -2.64 -9.69 -0.65
C ARG A 104 -3.60 -10.39 -1.61
N GLU A 105 -4.65 -11.00 -1.08
CA GLU A 105 -5.68 -11.65 -1.88
C GLU A 105 -6.41 -10.66 -2.78
N PHE A 106 -6.77 -9.51 -2.25
CA PHE A 106 -7.44 -8.48 -3.05
C PHE A 106 -6.57 -8.00 -4.21
N MET A 107 -5.29 -7.74 -3.96
CA MET A 107 -4.35 -7.35 -5.03
C MET A 107 -4.21 -8.43 -6.08
N ALA A 108 -4.14 -9.70 -5.68
CA ALA A 108 -4.04 -10.83 -6.60
C ALA A 108 -5.28 -10.94 -7.49
N GLN A 109 -6.48 -10.80 -6.92
CA GLN A 109 -7.72 -10.82 -7.68
C GLN A 109 -7.90 -9.60 -8.58
N LEU A 110 -7.43 -8.43 -8.12
CA LEU A 110 -7.51 -7.20 -8.91
C LEU A 110 -6.66 -7.27 -10.17
N MET A 111 -5.52 -7.93 -10.09
CA MET A 111 -4.53 -7.95 -11.16
C MET A 111 -4.19 -9.39 -11.60
N ILE A 112 -5.20 -10.21 -11.87
CA ILE A 112 -5.01 -11.60 -12.31
C ILE A 112 -4.06 -11.68 -13.51
N GLY A 113 -3.06 -12.56 -13.41
CA GLY A 113 -2.04 -12.75 -14.43
C GLY A 113 -0.88 -11.76 -14.42
N LYS A 114 -0.93 -10.74 -13.55
CA LYS A 114 0.15 -9.73 -13.43
C LYS A 114 0.36 -9.17 -12.03
N TYR A 115 -0.30 -9.72 -11.02
CA TYR A 115 -0.16 -9.25 -9.63
C TYR A 115 1.25 -9.48 -9.06
N GLU A 116 1.98 -10.45 -9.59
CA GLU A 116 3.30 -10.83 -9.07
C GLU A 116 4.32 -9.70 -9.11
N SER A 117 4.14 -8.73 -10.01
CA SER A 117 5.08 -7.62 -10.18
C SER A 117 4.81 -6.41 -9.28
N VAL A 118 3.73 -6.42 -8.51
CA VAL A 118 3.42 -5.33 -7.57
C VAL A 118 4.55 -5.23 -6.54
N GLU A 119 5.12 -4.04 -6.39
CA GLU A 119 6.18 -3.78 -5.42
C GLU A 119 5.58 -3.39 -4.08
N ILE A 120 6.11 -3.99 -3.01
CA ILE A 120 5.67 -3.76 -1.63
C ILE A 120 6.85 -3.22 -0.82
N MET A 121 6.68 -2.06 -0.20
CA MET A 121 7.66 -1.51 0.74
C MET A 121 7.55 -2.24 2.09
N LEU A 122 8.48 -3.13 2.39
CA LEU A 122 8.53 -3.81 3.68
C LEU A 122 9.15 -2.96 4.78
N ASP A 123 10.27 -2.34 4.47
CA ASP A 123 11.03 -1.56 5.45
C ASP A 123 11.61 -0.32 4.78
N TYR A 124 10.95 0.79 4.99
CA TYR A 124 11.32 2.07 4.40
C TYR A 124 12.67 2.57 4.94
N GLU A 125 12.92 2.37 6.23
CA GLU A 125 14.16 2.81 6.88
C GLU A 125 15.39 2.09 6.31
N HIS A 126 15.26 0.79 6.00
CA HIS A 126 16.34 -0.04 5.47
C HIS A 126 16.25 -0.29 3.96
N GLU A 127 15.41 0.46 3.27
CA GLU A 127 15.23 0.36 1.80
C GLU A 127 14.90 -1.05 1.30
N LYS A 128 14.05 -1.77 2.04
CA LYS A 128 13.70 -3.15 1.70
C LYS A 128 12.36 -3.20 0.97
N VAL A 129 12.41 -3.52 -0.32
CA VAL A 129 11.26 -3.71 -1.20
C VAL A 129 11.18 -5.17 -1.62
N VAL A 130 9.98 -5.73 -1.63
CA VAL A 130 9.72 -7.07 -2.17
C VAL A 130 8.60 -6.99 -3.19
N THR A 131 8.38 -8.07 -3.93
CA THR A 131 7.24 -8.19 -4.83
C THR A 131 6.08 -8.91 -4.15
N LEU A 132 4.87 -8.70 -4.64
CA LEU A 132 3.71 -9.45 -4.16
C LEU A 132 3.90 -10.96 -4.38
N ARG A 133 4.58 -11.35 -5.46
CA ARG A 133 4.94 -12.76 -5.69
C ARG A 133 5.67 -13.39 -4.49
N GLU A 134 6.64 -12.68 -3.92
CA GLU A 134 7.39 -13.16 -2.74
C GLU A 134 6.50 -13.30 -1.50
N LEU A 135 5.43 -12.51 -1.42
CA LEU A 135 4.49 -12.54 -0.30
C LEU A 135 3.29 -13.49 -0.52
N THR A 136 3.20 -14.11 -1.69
CA THR A 136 2.12 -15.03 -2.07
C THR A 136 2.68 -16.33 -2.64
N PRO A 137 3.55 -17.03 -1.89
CA PRO A 137 4.12 -18.28 -2.38
C PRO A 137 3.04 -19.34 -2.59
N LYS A 138 3.08 -20.01 -3.75
CA LYS A 138 2.10 -21.06 -4.11
C LYS A 138 0.65 -20.57 -3.99
N TRP A 139 0.38 -19.36 -4.48
CA TRP A 139 -0.98 -18.80 -4.45
C TRP A 139 -1.90 -19.59 -5.38
N TRP A 140 -3.18 -19.57 -5.07
CA TRP A 140 -4.19 -20.37 -5.77
C TRP A 140 -4.62 -19.78 -7.13
N LEU A 141 -4.28 -18.53 -7.44
CA LEU A 141 -4.56 -17.85 -8.71
C LEU A 141 -3.44 -18.07 -9.73
#